data_e96ad323fcdff93f96a02c2f94109a8b
#
_entry.id   e96ad323fcdff93f96a02c2f94109a8b
#
_cell.length_a   1.000
_cell.length_b   1.000
_cell.length_c   1.000
_cell.angle_alpha   90.00
_cell.angle_beta   90.00
_cell.angle_gamma   90.00
#
_symmetry.space_group_name_H-M   'P 1'
#
loop_
_entity.id
_entity.type
_entity.pdbx_description
1 polymer ?
#
loop_
_entity_poly.entity_id
_entity_poly.type
_entity_poly.pdbx_seq_one_letter_code
_entity_poly.pdbx_strand_id
1 'polypeptide(L)'
;KKKMKEAKNSTLGTKIVSNEAHYFYPFSINPSAYKEFVALGVTDGYTEEDYLNFKRTALVAATSFSSNAKEGCQNEFALFVETKLDTYLPNLSEYISFEKTDINKIKIECNMLNELEDILNIEIYYNPETTVLESNLQKAKTYNLITKKEV
;
A
#
# COMPACT_ATOMS: atom_id res chain seq x y z
N LYS A 1 -23.89 -17.68 -57.11
CA LYS A 1 -24.05 -17.17 -55.72
C LYS A 1 -22.94 -17.78 -54.87
N LYS A 2 -21.90 -16.98 -54.58
CA LYS A 2 -20.82 -17.38 -53.63
C LYS A 2 -21.40 -17.31 -52.23
N LYS A 3 -21.42 -18.43 -51.49
CA LYS A 3 -21.67 -18.46 -50.06
C LYS A 3 -20.50 -17.77 -49.35
N MET A 4 -20.76 -16.66 -48.71
CA MET A 4 -19.82 -16.06 -47.76
C MET A 4 -19.67 -17.05 -46.58
N LYS A 5 -18.45 -17.51 -46.36
CA LYS A 5 -18.10 -18.23 -45.13
C LYS A 5 -18.20 -17.24 -43.99
N GLU A 6 -19.09 -17.49 -43.03
CA GLU A 6 -19.10 -16.80 -41.75
C GLU A 6 -17.74 -17.02 -41.06
N ALA A 7 -17.03 -15.95 -40.87
CA ALA A 7 -15.84 -15.96 -40.03
C ALA A 7 -16.29 -16.20 -38.59
N LYS A 8 -16.04 -17.37 -38.07
CA LYS A 8 -16.18 -17.66 -36.63
C LYS A 8 -15.05 -16.93 -35.92
N ASN A 9 -15.35 -15.75 -35.34
CA ASN A 9 -14.50 -15.12 -34.36
C ASN A 9 -14.55 -15.97 -33.07
N SER A 10 -13.64 -16.92 -32.96
CA SER A 10 -13.38 -17.54 -31.66
C SER A 10 -12.35 -16.72 -30.93
N THR A 11 -12.80 -15.85 -30.03
CA THR A 11 -11.91 -15.18 -29.07
C THR A 11 -11.55 -16.23 -28.01
N LEU A 12 -10.38 -16.84 -28.15
CA LEU A 12 -9.78 -17.65 -27.11
C LEU A 12 -9.19 -16.68 -26.07
N GLY A 13 -9.97 -16.37 -25.04
CA GLY A 13 -9.48 -15.67 -23.87
C GLY A 13 -8.81 -16.66 -22.92
N THR A 14 -7.50 -16.54 -22.71
CA THR A 14 -6.83 -17.29 -21.66
C THR A 14 -6.95 -16.50 -20.36
N LYS A 15 -7.67 -17.03 -19.36
CA LYS A 15 -7.70 -16.49 -18.02
C LYS A 15 -6.62 -17.18 -17.20
N ILE A 16 -5.58 -16.44 -16.81
CA ILE A 16 -4.59 -16.93 -15.86
C ILE A 16 -5.13 -16.60 -14.46
N VAL A 17 -5.30 -17.62 -13.63
CA VAL A 17 -5.75 -17.48 -12.24
C VAL A 17 -4.61 -17.93 -11.34
N SER A 18 -4.15 -17.06 -10.46
CA SER A 18 -3.29 -17.42 -9.34
C SER A 18 -4.15 -17.75 -8.12
N ASN A 19 -3.79 -18.80 -7.39
CA ASN A 19 -4.50 -19.14 -6.15
C ASN A 19 -4.25 -18.10 -5.07
N GLU A 20 -3.08 -17.45 -5.13
CA GLU A 20 -2.65 -16.42 -4.18
C GLU A 20 -1.64 -15.50 -4.85
N ALA A 21 -1.75 -14.21 -4.58
CA ALA A 21 -0.82 -13.19 -5.02
C ALA A 21 -0.78 -12.04 -4.02
N HIS A 22 0.42 -11.55 -3.73
CA HIS A 22 0.64 -10.43 -2.82
C HIS A 22 1.19 -9.25 -3.62
N TYR A 23 0.62 -8.06 -3.39
CA TYR A 23 0.96 -6.85 -4.12
C TYR A 23 1.32 -5.74 -3.14
N PHE A 24 2.37 -5.00 -3.45
CA PHE A 24 2.65 -3.72 -2.80
C PHE A 24 2.09 -2.59 -3.64
N TYR A 25 1.40 -1.66 -3.00
CA TYR A 25 0.90 -0.42 -3.59
C TYR A 25 1.63 0.76 -2.96
N PRO A 26 2.78 1.17 -3.53
CA PRO A 26 3.49 2.34 -3.04
C PRO A 26 2.72 3.61 -3.40
N PHE A 27 2.72 4.57 -2.50
CA PHE A 27 2.17 5.90 -2.72
C PHE A 27 3.09 6.95 -2.08
N SER A 28 2.98 8.16 -2.57
CA SER A 28 3.66 9.33 -2.02
C SER A 28 2.69 10.51 -1.98
N ILE A 29 2.66 11.20 -0.85
CA ILE A 29 1.85 12.40 -0.64
C ILE A 29 2.81 13.55 -0.39
N ASN A 30 2.78 14.55 -1.27
CA ASN A 30 3.59 15.74 -1.17
C ASN A 30 2.70 17.00 -1.10
N PRO A 31 2.45 17.55 0.09
CA PRO A 31 1.67 18.78 0.24
C PRO A 31 2.26 19.98 -0.52
N SER A 32 3.58 20.01 -0.71
CA SER A 32 4.25 21.09 -1.44
C SER A 32 3.83 21.19 -2.91
N ALA A 33 3.32 20.11 -3.49
CA ALA A 33 2.81 20.10 -4.87
C ALA A 33 1.60 21.02 -5.06
N TYR A 34 0.90 21.38 -4.01
CA TYR A 34 -0.30 22.23 -4.04
C TYR A 34 -0.03 23.71 -3.76
N LYS A 35 1.18 24.09 -3.38
CA LYS A 35 1.52 25.47 -2.94
C LYS A 35 1.08 26.55 -3.95
N GLU A 36 1.31 26.34 -5.23
CA GLU A 36 0.94 27.31 -6.26
C GLU A 36 -0.58 27.41 -6.41
N PHE A 37 -1.30 26.30 -6.36
CA PHE A 37 -2.75 26.27 -6.46
C PHE A 37 -3.43 26.90 -5.24
N VAL A 38 -2.84 26.73 -4.05
CA VAL A 38 -3.28 27.42 -2.83
C VAL A 38 -3.08 28.93 -2.98
N ALA A 39 -1.92 29.38 -3.45
CA ALA A 39 -1.63 30.79 -3.67
C ALA A 39 -2.59 31.45 -4.70
N LEU A 40 -3.08 30.66 -5.65
CA LEU A 40 -4.08 31.11 -6.64
C LEU A 40 -5.53 31.01 -6.13
N GLY A 41 -5.76 30.51 -4.94
CA GLY A 41 -7.10 30.33 -4.36
C GLY A 41 -7.94 29.24 -5.04
N VAL A 42 -7.31 28.30 -5.73
CA VAL A 42 -7.99 27.21 -6.45
C VAL A 42 -8.33 26.05 -5.52
N THR A 43 -7.54 25.84 -4.46
CA THR A 43 -7.70 24.78 -3.47
C THR A 43 -7.13 25.23 -2.12
N ASP A 44 -7.61 24.63 -1.05
CA ASP A 44 -7.03 24.79 0.30
C ASP A 44 -5.75 23.95 0.50
N GLY A 45 -5.38 23.18 -0.50
CA GLY A 45 -4.23 22.29 -0.47
C GLY A 45 -4.52 20.94 0.17
N TYR A 46 -3.46 20.30 0.64
CA TYR A 46 -3.53 19.01 1.31
C TYR A 46 -3.40 19.21 2.83
N THR A 47 -4.41 18.80 3.57
CA THR A 47 -4.51 19.02 5.01
C THR A 47 -4.13 17.76 5.80
N GLU A 48 -3.89 17.92 7.10
CA GLU A 48 -3.70 16.79 8.02
C GLU A 48 -4.95 15.88 8.06
N GLU A 49 -6.14 16.45 7.98
CA GLU A 49 -7.39 15.69 7.92
C GLU A 49 -7.46 14.81 6.67
N ASP A 50 -7.03 15.31 5.52
CA ASP A 50 -6.95 14.54 4.28
C ASP A 50 -5.99 13.35 4.44
N TYR A 51 -4.83 13.57 5.08
CA TYR A 51 -3.88 12.51 5.37
C TYR A 51 -4.46 11.44 6.30
N LEU A 52 -5.11 11.84 7.38
CA LEU A 52 -5.74 10.91 8.32
C LEU A 52 -6.88 10.11 7.66
N ASN A 53 -7.66 10.73 6.79
CA ASN A 53 -8.70 10.07 6.02
C ASN A 53 -8.10 9.09 5.00
N PHE A 54 -7.04 9.49 4.30
CA PHE A 54 -6.30 8.61 3.39
C PHE A 54 -5.76 7.39 4.15
N LYS A 55 -5.07 7.60 5.27
CA LYS A 55 -4.50 6.54 6.11
C LYS A 55 -5.55 5.54 6.58
N ARG A 56 -6.69 6.03 7.09
CA ARG A 56 -7.83 5.21 7.50
C ARG A 56 -8.36 4.37 6.35
N THR A 57 -8.52 4.97 5.18
CA THR A 57 -9.03 4.30 3.99
C THR A 57 -8.03 3.26 3.47
N ALA A 58 -6.75 3.60 3.39
CA ALA A 58 -5.70 2.70 2.94
C ALA A 58 -5.64 1.41 3.76
N LEU A 59 -5.89 1.48 5.07
CA LEU A 59 -5.88 0.31 5.97
C LEU A 59 -7.02 -0.69 5.74
N VAL A 60 -8.05 -0.32 5.00
CA VAL A 60 -9.24 -1.17 4.78
C VAL A 60 -9.64 -1.31 3.31
N ALA A 61 -9.03 -0.54 2.41
CA ALA A 61 -9.49 -0.41 1.04
C ALA A 61 -9.56 -1.75 0.28
N ALA A 62 -8.53 -2.59 0.38
CA ALA A 62 -8.51 -3.89 -0.30
C ALA A 62 -9.55 -4.84 0.30
N THR A 63 -9.69 -4.86 1.63
CA THR A 63 -10.64 -5.72 2.34
C THR A 63 -12.09 -5.30 2.10
N SER A 64 -12.36 -3.99 1.99
CA SER A 64 -13.71 -3.46 1.77
C SER A 64 -14.15 -3.51 0.30
N PHE A 65 -13.21 -3.68 -0.62
CA PHE A 65 -13.48 -3.72 -2.06
C PHE A 65 -13.80 -5.14 -2.51
N SER A 66 -15.08 -5.37 -2.82
CA SER A 66 -15.54 -6.65 -3.36
C SER A 66 -15.94 -6.50 -4.83
N SER A 67 -15.38 -7.34 -5.68
CA SER A 67 -15.81 -7.49 -7.08
C SER A 67 -15.65 -8.94 -7.51
N ASN A 68 -16.35 -9.35 -8.57
CA ASN A 68 -16.28 -10.73 -9.11
C ASN A 68 -14.85 -11.19 -9.45
N ALA A 69 -13.92 -10.26 -9.64
CA ALA A 69 -12.51 -10.56 -9.96
C ALA A 69 -11.58 -10.44 -8.76
N LYS A 70 -12.05 -9.87 -7.66
CA LYS A 70 -11.25 -9.54 -6.46
C LYS A 70 -11.94 -9.97 -5.16
N GLU A 71 -12.77 -11.01 -5.24
CA GLU A 71 -13.32 -11.64 -4.05
C GLU A 71 -12.17 -12.25 -3.23
N GLY A 72 -12.17 -11.99 -1.92
CA GLY A 72 -11.11 -12.47 -1.01
C GLY A 72 -9.84 -11.61 -0.95
N CYS A 73 -9.77 -10.46 -1.64
CA CYS A 73 -8.69 -9.51 -1.43
C CYS A 73 -8.76 -8.92 -0.01
N GLN A 74 -7.60 -8.76 0.61
CA GLN A 74 -7.52 -8.19 1.95
C GLN A 74 -6.26 -7.34 2.12
N ASN A 75 -6.35 -6.38 3.04
CA ASN A 75 -5.18 -5.70 3.55
C ASN A 75 -4.44 -6.63 4.51
N GLU A 76 -3.15 -6.84 4.32
CA GLU A 76 -2.32 -7.67 5.18
C GLU A 76 -1.25 -6.86 5.90
N PHE A 77 -0.86 -5.74 5.30
CA PHE A 77 0.24 -4.92 5.75
C PHE A 77 0.06 -3.47 5.29
N ALA A 78 0.51 -2.53 6.12
CA ALA A 78 0.73 -1.15 5.70
C ALA A 78 1.93 -0.56 6.46
N LEU A 79 2.75 0.19 5.73
CA LEU A 79 3.84 0.98 6.26
C LEU A 79 3.59 2.46 5.92
N PHE A 80 3.51 3.30 6.94
CA PHE A 80 3.42 4.76 6.79
C PHE A 80 4.68 5.39 7.36
N VAL A 81 5.31 6.22 6.54
CA VAL A 81 6.49 6.98 6.91
C VAL A 81 6.19 8.46 6.69
N GLU A 82 6.23 9.22 7.76
CA GLU A 82 6.06 10.66 7.74
C GLU A 82 7.42 11.34 7.80
N THR A 83 7.63 12.31 6.91
CA THR A 83 8.88 13.04 6.81
C THR A 83 8.65 14.54 6.97
N LYS A 84 9.72 15.28 7.22
CA LYS A 84 9.68 16.74 7.03
C LYS A 84 9.39 17.07 5.56
N LEU A 85 8.88 18.26 5.32
CA LEU A 85 8.69 18.79 3.97
C LEU A 85 10.01 18.75 3.20
N ASP A 86 9.91 18.49 1.91
CA ASP A 86 11.04 18.43 0.98
C ASP A 86 12.02 17.25 1.20
N THR A 87 11.65 16.28 2.04
CA THR A 87 12.36 14.99 2.18
C THR A 87 11.70 13.94 1.30
N TYR A 88 12.41 13.46 0.29
CA TYR A 88 11.92 12.48 -0.68
C TYR A 88 12.54 11.12 -0.41
N LEU A 89 11.69 10.12 -0.24
CA LEU A 89 12.11 8.73 -0.04
C LEU A 89 12.05 7.95 -1.36
N PRO A 90 12.91 6.95 -1.54
CA PRO A 90 12.79 6.03 -2.66
C PRO A 90 11.55 5.14 -2.50
N ASN A 91 11.29 4.26 -3.48
CA ASN A 91 10.22 3.28 -3.39
C ASN A 91 10.50 2.30 -2.23
N LEU A 92 9.76 2.44 -1.14
CA LEU A 92 9.98 1.65 0.08
C LEU A 92 9.64 0.16 -0.10
N SER A 93 8.85 -0.21 -1.11
CA SER A 93 8.54 -1.62 -1.37
C SER A 93 9.78 -2.45 -1.75
N GLU A 94 10.86 -1.81 -2.22
CA GLU A 94 12.12 -2.48 -2.54
C GLU A 94 12.87 -2.99 -1.30
N TYR A 95 12.52 -2.47 -0.12
CA TYR A 95 13.12 -2.84 1.17
C TYR A 95 12.23 -3.79 1.98
N ILE A 96 11.15 -4.28 1.37
CA ILE A 96 10.17 -5.14 2.01
C ILE A 96 10.07 -6.44 1.23
N SER A 97 10.23 -7.57 1.91
CA SER A 97 9.99 -8.89 1.32
C SER A 97 8.84 -9.60 2.03
N PHE A 98 8.13 -10.40 1.27
CA PHE A 98 7.08 -11.28 1.73
C PHE A 98 7.47 -12.73 1.45
N GLU A 99 7.39 -13.56 2.48
CA GLU A 99 7.60 -15.01 2.38
C GLU A 99 6.36 -15.72 2.87
N LYS A 100 5.87 -16.66 2.06
CA LYS A 100 4.81 -17.56 2.48
C LYS A 100 5.41 -18.84 3.02
N THR A 101 5.16 -19.08 4.29
CA THR A 101 5.42 -20.34 4.97
C THR A 101 4.10 -20.84 5.57
N ASP A 102 4.13 -21.66 6.63
CA ASP A 102 2.91 -22.01 7.39
C ASP A 102 2.23 -20.76 7.99
N ILE A 103 3.03 -19.74 8.30
CA ILE A 103 2.59 -18.41 8.71
C ILE A 103 3.24 -17.40 7.76
N ASN A 104 2.49 -16.40 7.29
CA ASN A 104 3.03 -15.34 6.46
C ASN A 104 4.15 -14.59 7.20
N LYS A 105 5.20 -14.24 6.47
CA LYS A 105 6.34 -13.49 7.03
C LYS A 105 6.59 -12.25 6.20
N ILE A 106 6.65 -11.12 6.87
CA ILE A 106 7.05 -9.84 6.27
C ILE A 106 8.37 -9.41 6.89
N LYS A 107 9.35 -9.12 6.04
CA LYS A 107 10.65 -8.64 6.46
C LYS A 107 10.90 -7.25 5.91
N ILE A 108 11.30 -6.32 6.78
CA ILE A 108 11.67 -4.95 6.42
C ILE A 108 13.14 -4.74 6.75
N GLU A 109 13.93 -4.41 5.76
CA GLU A 109 15.36 -4.09 5.90
C GLU A 109 15.65 -2.73 5.25
N CYS A 110 15.50 -1.65 6.01
CA CYS A 110 15.71 -0.29 5.54
C CYS A 110 16.49 0.55 6.54
N ASN A 111 17.82 0.46 6.50
CA ASN A 111 18.70 1.24 7.39
C ASN A 111 18.56 2.74 7.19
N MET A 112 18.29 3.19 5.97
CA MET A 112 18.10 4.58 5.63
C MET A 112 17.06 5.26 6.52
N LEU A 113 15.95 4.58 6.85
CA LEU A 113 14.91 5.13 7.71
C LEU A 113 15.34 5.29 9.17
N ASN A 114 16.37 4.60 9.60
CA ASN A 114 16.96 4.78 10.93
C ASN A 114 17.95 5.95 10.98
N GLU A 115 18.63 6.23 9.87
CA GLU A 115 19.70 7.21 9.76
C GLU A 115 19.19 8.62 9.44
N LEU A 116 18.09 8.73 8.70
CA LEU A 116 17.53 10.02 8.31
C LEU A 116 16.92 10.75 9.53
N GLU A 117 17.42 11.97 9.79
CA GLU A 117 16.90 12.84 10.85
C GLU A 117 15.54 13.48 10.50
N ASP A 118 15.18 13.46 9.22
CA ASP A 118 13.95 14.04 8.70
C ASP A 118 12.74 13.10 8.80
N ILE A 119 12.92 11.90 9.32
CA ILE A 119 11.81 10.99 9.61
C ILE A 119 11.13 11.46 10.90
N LEU A 120 9.85 11.78 10.79
CA LEU A 120 9.03 12.24 11.91
C LEU A 120 8.30 11.10 12.61
N ASN A 121 7.78 10.14 11.82
CA ASN A 121 7.00 9.01 12.35
C ASN A 121 7.09 7.81 11.42
N ILE A 122 7.10 6.61 12.00
CA ILE A 122 7.01 5.35 11.27
C ILE A 122 5.96 4.49 11.95
N GLU A 123 4.96 4.06 11.20
CA GLU A 123 3.92 3.17 11.70
C GLU A 123 3.78 1.94 10.78
N ILE A 124 3.76 0.78 11.40
CA ILE A 124 3.58 -0.50 10.74
C ILE A 124 2.29 -1.13 11.24
N TYR A 125 1.43 -1.51 10.30
CA TYR A 125 0.18 -2.22 10.57
C TYR A 125 0.25 -3.61 9.95
N TYR A 126 -0.01 -4.63 10.75
CA TYR A 126 -0.06 -6.03 10.29
C TYR A 126 -0.98 -6.84 11.21
N ASN A 127 -1.35 -8.04 10.83
CA ASN A 127 -2.11 -8.94 11.70
C ASN A 127 -1.16 -9.94 12.37
N PRO A 128 -0.87 -9.80 13.68
CA PRO A 128 0.07 -10.68 14.38
C PRO A 128 -0.44 -12.13 14.54
N GLU A 129 -1.72 -12.40 14.31
CA GLU A 129 -2.28 -13.75 14.36
C GLU A 129 -1.96 -14.57 13.10
N THR A 130 -1.71 -13.90 11.97
CA THR A 130 -1.49 -14.55 10.67
C THR A 130 -0.14 -14.24 10.05
N THR A 131 0.59 -13.27 10.61
CA THR A 131 1.82 -12.74 10.01
C THR A 131 2.89 -12.50 11.06
N VAL A 132 4.10 -12.97 10.80
CA VAL A 132 5.30 -12.63 11.56
C VAL A 132 5.95 -11.42 10.89
N LEU A 133 6.23 -10.38 11.68
CA LEU A 133 6.97 -9.20 11.24
C LEU A 133 8.41 -9.25 11.75
N GLU A 134 9.35 -9.19 10.82
CA GLU A 134 10.77 -8.95 11.10
C GLU A 134 11.13 -7.56 10.57
N SER A 135 11.62 -6.67 11.43
CA SER A 135 11.95 -5.31 11.03
C SER A 135 13.21 -4.82 11.72
N ASN A 136 14.07 -4.14 10.97
CA ASN A 136 15.23 -3.45 11.52
C ASN A 136 14.95 -1.98 11.85
N LEU A 137 13.71 -1.51 11.73
CA LEU A 137 13.33 -0.13 12.00
C LEU A 137 13.23 0.12 13.51
N GLN A 138 14.13 0.94 14.04
CA GLN A 138 14.26 1.18 15.48
C GLN A 138 13.19 2.14 16.04
N LYS A 139 12.67 3.04 15.21
CA LYS A 139 11.73 4.08 15.60
C LYS A 139 10.28 3.75 15.20
N ALA A 140 10.04 2.56 14.64
CA ALA A 140 8.72 2.19 14.17
C ALA A 140 7.81 1.78 15.34
N LYS A 141 6.57 2.27 15.29
CA LYS A 141 5.48 1.77 16.13
C LYS A 141 4.70 0.73 15.35
N THR A 142 4.36 -0.36 16.02
CA THR A 142 3.63 -1.48 15.42
C THR A 142 2.22 -1.55 15.95
N TYR A 143 1.28 -1.78 15.03
CA TYR A 143 -0.15 -1.84 15.34
C TYR A 143 -0.80 -3.06 14.70
N ASN A 144 -1.74 -3.64 15.40
CA ASN A 144 -2.62 -4.64 14.82
C ASN A 144 -3.50 -4.00 13.75
N LEU A 145 -3.44 -4.53 12.52
CA LEU A 145 -4.18 -4.00 11.37
C LEU A 145 -5.71 -4.01 11.58
N ILE A 146 -6.23 -4.95 12.36
CA ILE A 146 -7.67 -5.10 12.57
C ILE A 146 -8.14 -4.25 13.75
N THR A 147 -7.49 -4.40 14.90
CA THR A 147 -7.92 -3.73 16.15
C THR A 147 -7.40 -2.31 16.29
N LYS A 148 -6.40 -1.93 15.50
CA LYS A 148 -5.68 -0.64 15.55
C LYS A 148 -4.96 -0.40 16.89
N LYS A 149 -4.83 -1.42 17.72
CA LYS A 149 -4.08 -1.34 18.99
C LYS A 149 -2.61 -1.60 18.74
N GLU A 150 -1.76 -0.98 19.55
CA GLU A 150 -0.32 -1.23 19.55
C GLU A 150 -0.01 -2.69 19.92
N VAL A 151 1.01 -3.26 19.24
CA VAL A 151 1.42 -4.67 19.38
C VAL A 151 2.83 -4.75 19.96
#